data_9d32ef6eb3cd7694e3e403438a91af5d
#
_entry.id   9d32ef6eb3cd7694e3e403438a91af5d
#
_cell.length_a   1.000
_cell.length_b   1.000
_cell.length_c   1.000
_cell.angle_alpha   90.00
_cell.angle_beta   90.00
_cell.angle_gamma   90.00
#
_symmetry.space_group_name_H-M   'P 1'
#
loop_
_entity.id
_entity.type
_entity.pdbx_description
1 polymer ?
#
loop_
_entity_poly.entity_id
_entity_poly.type
_entity_poly.pdbx_seq_one_letter_code
_entity_poly.pdbx_strand_id
1 'polypeptide(L)'
;MNLARRTMNAPALAAVYERVWRPTVFYLATGRTTDADRRFAVESLHLDRSPRVLDIACGPGNFTRFLSEHVPAGGYVTGIDYSPPMLARALADNAGPRTGYIRGDARHLPFADESFDAVCCFGALYLIPDPLIAAREMVRVLAPGGRIAITTSHRPDNPIGELTRVTAAVSGLRMFGGRTFPELFAASGLVDIDQRVHRFFQYVTATRPTAGTAARGADRPAASGRGV
;
A
#
# COMPACT_ATOMS: atom_id res chain seq x y z
N MET A 1 2.64 18.07 15.00
CA MET A 1 2.88 16.59 14.97
C MET A 1 1.66 15.94 15.60
N ASN A 2 0.88 15.19 14.80
CA ASN A 2 -0.45 14.67 15.19
C ASN A 2 -0.36 13.58 16.28
N LEU A 3 -1.43 13.43 17.08
CA LEU A 3 -1.51 12.47 18.19
C LEU A 3 -1.13 11.04 17.75
N ALA A 4 -1.64 10.57 16.62
CA ALA A 4 -1.31 9.25 16.06
C ALA A 4 0.20 9.07 15.79
N ARG A 5 0.90 10.09 15.31
CA ARG A 5 2.36 10.06 15.11
C ARG A 5 3.16 10.08 16.43
N ARG A 6 2.64 10.77 17.46
CA ARG A 6 3.25 10.75 18.80
C ARG A 6 3.16 9.36 19.44
N THR A 7 2.03 8.70 19.27
CA THR A 7 1.77 7.35 19.82
C THR A 7 2.66 6.28 19.15
N MET A 8 2.89 6.38 17.84
CA MET A 8 3.76 5.46 17.11
C MET A 8 5.26 5.59 17.44
N ASN A 9 5.67 6.71 18.04
CA ASN A 9 7.05 6.93 18.45
C ASN A 9 7.32 6.58 19.93
N ALA A 10 6.32 6.07 20.69
CA ALA A 10 6.48 5.67 22.08
C ALA A 10 6.73 4.14 22.17
N PRO A 11 7.91 3.68 22.66
CA PRO A 11 8.30 2.25 22.60
C PRO A 11 7.36 1.30 23.33
N ALA A 12 6.79 1.70 24.48
CA ALA A 12 5.89 0.86 25.26
C ALA A 12 4.51 0.69 24.59
N LEU A 13 4.03 1.71 23.87
CA LEU A 13 2.75 1.68 23.16
C LEU A 13 2.82 0.90 21.85
N ALA A 14 3.98 0.84 21.21
CA ALA A 14 4.18 0.11 19.97
C ALA A 14 3.92 -1.41 20.14
N ALA A 15 4.24 -1.99 21.31
CA ALA A 15 4.05 -3.42 21.56
C ALA A 15 2.58 -3.82 21.73
N VAL A 16 1.80 -3.01 22.48
CA VAL A 16 0.37 -3.24 22.68
C VAL A 16 -0.43 -2.89 21.43
N TYR A 17 0.01 -1.86 20.71
CA TYR A 17 -0.59 -1.40 19.45
C TYR A 17 -0.66 -2.53 18.41
N GLU A 18 0.45 -3.23 18.17
CA GLU A 18 0.54 -4.25 17.14
C GLU A 18 -0.19 -5.55 17.47
N ARG A 19 -0.17 -5.97 18.76
CA ARG A 19 -0.70 -7.29 19.15
C ARG A 19 -2.21 -7.32 19.35
N VAL A 20 -2.78 -6.24 19.80
CA VAL A 20 -4.20 -6.20 20.22
C VAL A 20 -4.97 -5.07 19.53
N TRP A 21 -4.45 -3.86 19.56
CA TRP A 21 -5.21 -2.69 19.13
C TRP A 21 -5.33 -2.62 17.59
N ARG A 22 -4.23 -2.81 16.87
CA ARG A 22 -4.24 -2.76 15.40
C ARG A 22 -5.12 -3.83 14.77
N PRO A 23 -5.01 -5.15 15.11
CA PRO A 23 -5.89 -6.18 14.54
C PRO A 23 -7.36 -5.92 14.82
N THR A 24 -7.70 -5.51 16.08
CA THR A 24 -9.09 -5.27 16.48
C THR A 24 -9.69 -4.06 15.77
N VAL A 25 -8.97 -2.93 15.77
CA VAL A 25 -9.45 -1.70 15.10
C VAL A 25 -9.51 -1.91 13.58
N PHE A 26 -8.54 -2.60 13.00
CA PHE A 26 -8.55 -2.92 11.59
C PHE A 26 -9.73 -3.85 11.23
N TYR A 27 -9.99 -4.87 12.04
CA TYR A 27 -11.16 -5.74 11.86
C TYR A 27 -12.48 -4.97 11.95
N LEU A 28 -12.63 -4.10 12.93
CA LEU A 28 -13.82 -3.25 13.08
C LEU A 28 -13.98 -2.28 11.90
N ALA A 29 -12.89 -1.73 11.42
CA ALA A 29 -12.89 -0.76 10.32
C ALA A 29 -13.04 -1.39 8.93
N THR A 30 -12.55 -2.61 8.73
CA THR A 30 -12.57 -3.31 7.43
C THR A 30 -13.58 -4.46 7.39
N GLY A 31 -13.86 -5.10 8.53
CA GLY A 31 -14.55 -6.39 8.57
C GLY A 31 -13.69 -7.57 8.08
N ARG A 32 -12.37 -7.37 7.92
CA ARG A 32 -11.44 -8.38 7.38
C ARG A 32 -10.42 -8.79 8.43
N THR A 33 -10.05 -10.06 8.40
CA THR A 33 -9.00 -10.62 9.24
C THR A 33 -7.62 -10.33 8.63
N THR A 34 -6.58 -10.35 9.46
CA THR A 34 -5.19 -10.23 9.01
C THR A 34 -4.82 -11.28 7.96
N ASP A 35 -5.36 -12.51 8.07
CA ASP A 35 -5.10 -13.57 7.09
C ASP A 35 -5.79 -13.31 5.75
N ALA A 36 -6.95 -12.67 5.75
CA ALA A 36 -7.60 -12.22 4.51
C ALA A 36 -6.77 -11.13 3.80
N ASP A 37 -6.16 -10.21 4.56
CA ASP A 37 -5.28 -9.17 4.01
C ASP A 37 -3.96 -9.75 3.51
N ARG A 38 -3.42 -10.76 4.20
CA ARG A 38 -2.22 -11.49 3.76
C ARG A 38 -2.46 -12.22 2.43
N ARG A 39 -3.58 -12.95 2.32
CA ARG A 39 -3.96 -13.61 1.05
C ARG A 39 -4.13 -12.58 -0.07
N PHE A 40 -4.84 -11.49 0.19
CA PHE A 40 -4.98 -10.41 -0.77
C PHE A 40 -3.63 -9.89 -1.27
N ALA A 41 -2.65 -9.69 -0.39
CA ALA A 41 -1.32 -9.22 -0.76
C ALA A 41 -0.59 -10.23 -1.67
N VAL A 42 -0.57 -11.52 -1.32
CA VAL A 42 0.09 -12.58 -2.12
C VAL A 42 -0.50 -12.65 -3.52
N GLU A 43 -1.83 -12.70 -3.62
CA GLU A 43 -2.55 -12.79 -4.89
C GLU A 43 -2.38 -11.52 -5.74
N SER A 44 -2.57 -10.35 -5.13
CA SER A 44 -2.57 -9.08 -5.85
C SER A 44 -1.20 -8.68 -6.36
N LEU A 45 -0.14 -9.00 -5.62
CA LEU A 45 1.24 -8.67 -5.97
C LEU A 45 1.91 -9.73 -6.83
N HIS A 46 1.26 -10.89 -7.09
CA HIS A 46 1.85 -12.03 -7.78
C HIS A 46 3.23 -12.39 -7.20
N LEU A 47 3.31 -12.57 -5.88
CA LEU A 47 4.57 -12.71 -5.17
C LEU A 47 5.41 -13.89 -5.65
N ASP A 48 4.79 -14.95 -6.16
CA ASP A 48 5.44 -16.10 -6.77
C ASP A 48 6.30 -15.75 -8.01
N ARG A 49 6.09 -14.58 -8.59
CA ARG A 49 6.79 -14.05 -9.78
C ARG A 49 7.50 -12.73 -9.52
N SER A 50 7.47 -12.22 -8.30
CA SER A 50 7.98 -10.90 -7.94
C SER A 50 9.22 -11.04 -7.04
N PRO A 51 10.43 -11.16 -7.63
CA PRO A 51 11.64 -11.33 -6.85
C PRO A 51 12.05 -10.09 -6.06
N ARG A 52 11.67 -8.87 -6.49
CA ARG A 52 12.02 -7.62 -5.82
C ARG A 52 10.75 -6.92 -5.34
N VAL A 53 10.50 -6.98 -4.04
CA VAL A 53 9.28 -6.43 -3.42
C VAL A 53 9.63 -5.26 -2.51
N LEU A 54 8.88 -4.17 -2.58
CA LEU A 54 8.97 -3.02 -1.69
C LEU A 54 7.70 -2.91 -0.84
N ASP A 55 7.88 -2.96 0.48
CA ASP A 55 6.84 -2.75 1.49
C ASP A 55 7.01 -1.35 2.12
N ILE A 56 6.12 -0.43 1.76
CA ILE A 56 6.21 0.98 2.15
C ILE A 56 5.43 1.22 3.44
N ALA A 57 6.06 1.95 4.37
CA ALA A 57 5.62 2.14 5.74
C ALA A 57 5.41 0.80 6.45
N CYS A 58 6.44 -0.04 6.38
CA CYS A 58 6.44 -1.43 6.83
C CYS A 58 6.26 -1.58 8.35
N GLY A 59 6.39 -0.50 9.11
CA GLY A 59 6.29 -0.50 10.56
C GLY A 59 7.26 -1.48 11.21
N PRO A 60 6.82 -2.37 12.11
CA PRO A 60 7.68 -3.35 12.78
C PRO A 60 8.01 -4.56 11.93
N GLY A 61 7.70 -4.56 10.62
CA GLY A 61 8.16 -5.55 9.66
C GLY A 61 7.37 -6.87 9.62
N ASN A 62 6.27 -7.00 10.35
CA ASN A 62 5.48 -8.25 10.38
C ASN A 62 4.96 -8.65 8.98
N PHE A 63 4.56 -7.64 8.20
CA PHE A 63 4.06 -7.86 6.85
C PHE A 63 5.22 -8.12 5.88
N THR A 64 6.31 -7.36 5.98
CA THR A 64 7.55 -7.57 5.22
C THR A 64 8.08 -9.00 5.40
N ARG A 65 8.12 -9.49 6.64
CA ARG A 65 8.52 -10.86 6.95
C ARG A 65 7.59 -11.88 6.28
N PHE A 66 6.29 -11.70 6.41
CA PHE A 66 5.30 -12.56 5.77
C PHE A 66 5.47 -12.57 4.24
N LEU A 67 5.61 -11.41 3.59
CA LEU A 67 5.82 -11.33 2.14
C LEU A 67 7.08 -12.09 1.70
N SER A 68 8.14 -12.03 2.51
CA SER A 68 9.42 -12.70 2.19
C SER A 68 9.33 -14.22 2.13
N GLU A 69 8.30 -14.81 2.71
CA GLU A 69 8.05 -16.24 2.69
C GLU A 69 7.38 -16.70 1.37
N HIS A 70 6.84 -15.74 0.60
CA HIS A 70 6.05 -16.00 -0.61
C HIS A 70 6.76 -15.55 -1.91
N VAL A 71 7.92 -14.88 -1.83
CA VAL A 71 8.70 -14.56 -3.03
C VAL A 71 9.49 -15.75 -3.53
N PRO A 72 9.83 -15.83 -4.85
CA PRO A 72 10.57 -16.96 -5.42
C PRO A 72 11.96 -17.11 -4.82
N ALA A 73 12.61 -18.23 -5.12
CA ALA A 73 14.00 -18.47 -4.73
C ALA A 73 14.90 -17.32 -5.24
N GLY A 74 15.71 -16.76 -4.34
CA GLY A 74 16.52 -15.56 -4.64
C GLY A 74 15.76 -14.24 -4.55
N GLY A 75 14.46 -14.26 -4.29
CA GLY A 75 13.67 -13.04 -4.10
C GLY A 75 13.94 -12.37 -2.75
N TYR A 76 13.66 -11.06 -2.69
CA TYR A 76 13.95 -10.21 -1.55
C TYR A 76 12.86 -9.15 -1.33
N VAL A 77 12.50 -8.92 -0.07
CA VAL A 77 11.52 -7.90 0.32
C VAL A 77 12.23 -6.79 1.11
N THR A 78 12.15 -5.58 0.60
CA THR A 78 12.66 -4.39 1.26
C THR A 78 11.51 -3.68 1.97
N GLY A 79 11.58 -3.55 3.29
CA GLY A 79 10.69 -2.70 4.08
C GLY A 79 11.31 -1.31 4.26
N ILE A 80 10.52 -0.26 3.99
CA ILE A 80 10.92 1.12 4.27
C ILE A 80 9.94 1.76 5.24
N ASP A 81 10.47 2.43 6.28
CA ASP A 81 9.65 3.18 7.24
C ASP A 81 10.37 4.45 7.70
N TYR A 82 9.58 5.45 8.06
CA TYR A 82 10.12 6.72 8.56
C TYR A 82 10.52 6.66 10.03
N SER A 83 9.90 5.77 10.82
CA SER A 83 10.00 5.67 12.28
C SER A 83 11.17 4.81 12.74
N PRO A 84 12.23 5.38 13.37
CA PRO A 84 13.34 4.59 13.91
C PRO A 84 12.91 3.52 14.93
N PRO A 85 11.97 3.77 15.87
CA PRO A 85 11.50 2.74 16.79
C PRO A 85 10.82 1.55 16.10
N MET A 86 10.06 1.79 15.01
CA MET A 86 9.44 0.73 14.23
C MET A 86 10.50 -0.13 13.52
N LEU A 87 11.49 0.51 12.90
CA LEU A 87 12.59 -0.20 12.25
C LEU A 87 13.48 -0.99 13.22
N ALA A 88 13.72 -0.45 14.42
CA ALA A 88 14.43 -1.20 15.48
C ALA A 88 13.70 -2.50 15.83
N ARG A 89 12.37 -2.47 15.90
CA ARG A 89 11.56 -3.67 16.10
C ARG A 89 11.55 -4.58 14.88
N ALA A 90 11.47 -4.02 13.67
CA ALA A 90 11.54 -4.81 12.45
C ALA A 90 12.83 -5.63 12.39
N LEU A 91 13.97 -5.03 12.74
CA LEU A 91 15.25 -5.70 12.80
C LEU A 91 15.35 -6.73 13.93
N ALA A 92 14.77 -6.45 15.10
CA ALA A 92 14.81 -7.37 16.23
C ALA A 92 13.88 -8.59 16.05
N ASP A 93 12.65 -8.36 15.57
CA ASP A 93 11.58 -9.36 15.62
C ASP A 93 11.33 -10.02 14.25
N ASN A 94 11.66 -9.35 13.14
CA ASN A 94 11.24 -9.74 11.78
C ASN A 94 12.39 -9.76 10.75
N ALA A 95 13.66 -9.63 11.18
CA ALA A 95 14.79 -9.84 10.27
C ALA A 95 14.85 -11.29 9.76
N GLY A 96 15.28 -11.46 8.52
CA GLY A 96 15.41 -12.77 7.89
C GLY A 96 16.32 -12.71 6.66
N PRO A 97 16.69 -13.86 6.10
CA PRO A 97 17.65 -13.92 4.99
C PRO A 97 17.14 -13.25 3.70
N ARG A 98 15.82 -13.01 3.60
CA ARG A 98 15.18 -12.38 2.44
C ARG A 98 14.43 -11.10 2.79
N THR A 99 14.79 -10.45 3.91
CA THR A 99 14.23 -9.18 4.33
C THR A 99 15.31 -8.16 4.59
N GLY A 100 15.08 -6.92 4.17
CA GLY A 100 15.89 -5.77 4.55
C GLY A 100 15.02 -4.61 4.99
N TYR A 101 15.57 -3.77 5.88
CA TYR A 101 14.84 -2.63 6.41
C TYR A 101 15.64 -1.36 6.23
N ILE A 102 15.01 -0.32 5.68
CA ILE A 102 15.61 0.96 5.37
C ILE A 102 14.80 2.07 6.02
N ARG A 103 15.48 3.06 6.59
CA ARG A 103 14.83 4.28 7.03
C ARG A 103 14.70 5.23 5.85
N GLY A 104 13.45 5.69 5.58
CA GLY A 104 13.21 6.67 4.51
C GLY A 104 11.83 7.28 4.55
N ASP A 105 11.66 8.31 3.73
CA ASP A 105 10.37 8.98 3.52
C ASP A 105 9.72 8.41 2.26
N ALA A 106 8.51 7.90 2.39
CA ALA A 106 7.75 7.35 1.27
C ALA A 106 7.49 8.37 0.14
N ARG A 107 7.62 9.67 0.43
CA ARG A 107 7.46 10.76 -0.54
C ARG A 107 8.73 11.02 -1.38
N HIS A 108 9.85 10.42 -0.99
CA HIS A 108 11.16 10.54 -1.66
C HIS A 108 11.90 9.23 -1.47
N LEU A 109 11.51 8.21 -2.22
CA LEU A 109 12.08 6.87 -2.10
C LEU A 109 13.52 6.85 -2.63
N PRO A 110 14.50 6.34 -1.82
CA PRO A 110 15.92 6.32 -2.18
C PRO A 110 16.25 5.18 -3.15
N PHE A 111 15.39 4.95 -4.13
CA PHE A 111 15.54 3.89 -5.12
C PHE A 111 15.45 4.47 -6.53
N ALA A 112 16.14 3.86 -7.47
CA ALA A 112 16.03 4.20 -8.89
C ALA A 112 14.62 3.87 -9.42
N ASP A 113 14.27 4.48 -10.55
CA ASP A 113 13.06 4.14 -11.27
C ASP A 113 13.07 2.65 -11.61
N GLU A 114 11.88 2.02 -11.62
CA GLU A 114 11.68 0.66 -12.10
C GLU A 114 12.49 -0.42 -11.34
N SER A 115 12.76 -0.18 -10.04
CA SER A 115 13.61 -1.04 -9.21
C SER A 115 12.90 -2.28 -8.66
N PHE A 116 11.55 -2.28 -8.60
CA PHE A 116 10.79 -3.32 -7.92
C PHE A 116 9.72 -3.94 -8.82
N ASP A 117 9.58 -5.26 -8.72
CA ASP A 117 8.57 -6.03 -9.45
C ASP A 117 7.20 -5.97 -8.76
N ALA A 118 7.18 -5.73 -7.46
CA ALA A 118 5.96 -5.47 -6.69
C ALA A 118 6.19 -4.37 -5.65
N VAL A 119 5.21 -3.49 -5.50
CA VAL A 119 5.22 -2.38 -4.52
C VAL A 119 3.93 -2.37 -3.75
N CYS A 120 4.00 -2.29 -2.43
CA CYS A 120 2.80 -2.23 -1.60
C CYS A 120 2.88 -1.18 -0.48
N CYS A 121 1.70 -0.76 0.00
CA CYS A 121 1.54 0.04 1.20
C CYS A 121 0.21 -0.33 1.87
N PHE A 122 0.27 -1.11 2.94
CA PHE A 122 -0.91 -1.62 3.61
C PHE A 122 -1.22 -0.88 4.92
N GLY A 123 -2.33 -0.12 4.89
CA GLY A 123 -2.85 0.55 6.09
C GLY A 123 -1.99 1.72 6.60
N ALA A 124 -1.28 2.45 5.73
CA ALA A 124 -0.41 3.54 6.15
C ALA A 124 -0.59 4.85 5.37
N LEU A 125 -1.07 4.84 4.14
CA LEU A 125 -1.18 6.06 3.30
C LEU A 125 -1.97 7.20 3.96
N TYR A 126 -2.97 6.88 4.77
CA TYR A 126 -3.76 7.88 5.51
C TYR A 126 -2.98 8.56 6.66
N LEU A 127 -1.80 8.05 7.00
CA LEU A 127 -0.88 8.61 8.00
C LEU A 127 0.26 9.42 7.36
N ILE A 128 0.57 9.17 6.09
CA ILE A 128 1.67 9.81 5.37
C ILE A 128 1.25 11.24 5.00
N PRO A 129 2.07 12.28 5.28
CA PRO A 129 1.86 13.60 4.70
C PRO A 129 1.94 13.51 3.17
N ASP A 130 1.09 14.27 2.50
CA ASP A 130 1.07 14.32 1.03
C ASP A 130 1.04 12.92 0.37
N PRO A 131 0.04 12.07 0.69
CA PRO A 131 0.00 10.66 0.32
C PRO A 131 -0.02 10.43 -1.20
N LEU A 132 -0.44 11.42 -1.98
CA LEU A 132 -0.42 11.35 -3.44
C LEU A 132 0.99 11.47 -4.00
N ILE A 133 1.90 12.17 -3.31
CA ILE A 133 3.33 12.17 -3.65
C ILE A 133 3.90 10.77 -3.40
N ALA A 134 3.62 10.20 -2.23
CA ALA A 134 4.05 8.83 -1.94
C ALA A 134 3.50 7.81 -2.95
N ALA A 135 2.24 7.94 -3.35
CA ALA A 135 1.65 7.05 -4.37
C ALA A 135 2.34 7.19 -5.75
N ARG A 136 2.75 8.42 -6.15
CA ARG A 136 3.54 8.63 -7.38
C ARG A 136 4.94 8.01 -7.27
N GLU A 137 5.60 8.12 -6.13
CA GLU A 137 6.87 7.47 -5.88
C GLU A 137 6.76 5.93 -5.96
N MET A 138 5.66 5.37 -5.42
CA MET A 138 5.35 3.94 -5.59
C MET A 138 5.28 3.55 -7.06
N VAL A 139 4.62 4.36 -7.89
CA VAL A 139 4.54 4.11 -9.34
C VAL A 139 5.91 4.28 -10.01
N ARG A 140 6.69 5.28 -9.62
CA ARG A 140 8.01 5.53 -10.20
C ARG A 140 8.96 4.34 -10.05
N VAL A 141 9.00 3.77 -8.83
CA VAL A 141 9.91 2.64 -8.53
C VAL A 141 9.40 1.28 -9.01
N LEU A 142 8.16 1.20 -9.49
CA LEU A 142 7.56 -0.04 -10.00
C LEU A 142 8.08 -0.36 -11.39
N ALA A 143 8.61 -1.55 -11.62
CA ALA A 143 9.14 -2.00 -12.91
C ALA A 143 8.01 -2.25 -13.94
N PRO A 144 8.29 -2.19 -15.25
CA PRO A 144 7.36 -2.64 -16.29
C PRO A 144 6.90 -4.09 -16.06
N GLY A 145 5.60 -4.34 -16.13
CA GLY A 145 4.98 -5.61 -15.78
C GLY A 145 4.74 -5.81 -14.27
N GLY A 146 5.26 -4.91 -13.44
CA GLY A 146 5.15 -4.96 -12.00
C GLY A 146 3.75 -4.66 -11.48
N ARG A 147 3.49 -5.08 -10.23
CA ARG A 147 2.19 -4.96 -9.55
C ARG A 147 2.27 -4.00 -8.37
N ILE A 148 1.26 -3.15 -8.24
CA ILE A 148 1.07 -2.29 -7.07
C ILE A 148 -0.19 -2.69 -6.32
N ALA A 149 -0.13 -2.71 -4.98
CA ALA A 149 -1.27 -2.95 -4.12
C ALA A 149 -1.25 -2.02 -2.91
N ILE A 150 -2.36 -1.35 -2.64
CA ILE A 150 -2.51 -0.50 -1.47
C ILE A 150 -3.78 -0.84 -0.70
N THR A 151 -3.71 -0.64 0.62
CA THR A 151 -4.88 -0.58 1.48
C THR A 151 -4.88 0.74 2.22
N THR A 152 -5.97 1.49 2.11
CA THR A 152 -6.08 2.80 2.77
C THR A 152 -7.52 3.10 3.17
N SER A 153 -7.72 4.18 3.94
CA SER A 153 -9.03 4.62 4.34
C SER A 153 -9.93 4.95 3.15
N HIS A 154 -11.22 4.72 3.31
CA HIS A 154 -12.26 5.07 2.34
C HIS A 154 -13.31 5.96 2.98
N ARG A 155 -13.62 7.06 2.32
CA ARG A 155 -14.74 7.93 2.68
C ARG A 155 -15.95 7.55 1.82
N PRO A 156 -17.02 7.04 2.41
CA PRO A 156 -18.27 6.83 1.69
C PRO A 156 -18.83 8.13 1.09
N ASP A 157 -19.43 8.05 -0.09
CA ASP A 157 -20.07 9.20 -0.76
C ASP A 157 -21.51 9.39 -0.26
N ASN A 158 -21.66 9.58 1.07
CA ASN A 158 -22.92 9.78 1.75
C ASN A 158 -22.71 10.65 3.02
N PRO A 159 -23.77 11.09 3.74
CA PRO A 159 -23.62 11.92 4.94
C PRO A 159 -22.74 11.31 6.03
N ILE A 160 -22.71 9.98 6.16
CA ILE A 160 -21.82 9.28 7.09
C ILE A 160 -20.35 9.53 6.73
N GLY A 161 -20.03 9.55 5.43
CA GLY A 161 -18.70 9.85 4.93
C GLY A 161 -18.23 11.25 5.31
N GLU A 162 -19.11 12.23 5.32
CA GLU A 162 -18.76 13.58 5.74
C GLU A 162 -18.49 13.66 7.26
N LEU A 163 -19.30 12.98 8.06
CA LEU A 163 -19.06 12.87 9.50
C LEU A 163 -17.74 12.16 9.79
N THR A 164 -17.44 11.06 9.09
CA THR A 164 -16.18 10.33 9.25
C THR A 164 -14.97 11.17 8.83
N ARG A 165 -15.09 12.04 7.83
CA ARG A 165 -14.05 12.97 7.42
C ARG A 165 -13.69 13.95 8.55
N VAL A 166 -14.67 14.52 9.20
CA VAL A 166 -14.45 15.47 10.30
C VAL A 166 -13.81 14.79 11.50
N THR A 167 -14.34 13.64 11.92
CA THR A 167 -13.79 12.89 13.07
C THR A 167 -12.39 12.36 12.81
N ALA A 168 -12.10 11.88 11.60
CA ALA A 168 -10.77 11.43 11.19
C ALA A 168 -9.77 12.60 11.18
N ALA A 169 -10.17 13.78 10.68
CA ALA A 169 -9.31 14.96 10.65
C ALA A 169 -8.86 15.39 12.06
N VAL A 170 -9.75 15.33 13.06
CA VAL A 170 -9.40 15.59 14.47
C VAL A 170 -8.36 14.60 14.98
N SER A 171 -8.44 13.33 14.57
CA SER A 171 -7.47 12.29 14.92
C SER A 171 -6.17 12.36 14.09
N GLY A 172 -6.10 13.25 13.10
CA GLY A 172 -4.98 13.37 12.18
C GLY A 172 -4.92 12.29 11.12
N LEU A 173 -6.01 11.55 10.92
CA LEU A 173 -6.18 10.57 9.85
C LEU A 173 -6.79 11.25 8.62
N ARG A 174 -6.43 10.76 7.44
CA ARG A 174 -7.02 11.21 6.17
C ARG A 174 -8.01 10.18 5.66
N MET A 175 -9.13 10.66 5.12
CA MET A 175 -10.12 9.83 4.45
C MET A 175 -10.11 10.17 2.95
N PHE A 176 -10.08 9.15 2.10
CA PHE A 176 -9.98 9.32 0.64
C PHE A 176 -11.28 8.92 -0.04
N GLY A 177 -11.67 9.69 -1.05
CA GLY A 177 -12.74 9.28 -1.96
C GLY A 177 -12.37 8.02 -2.74
N GLY A 178 -13.37 7.27 -3.17
CA GLY A 178 -13.14 6.01 -3.88
C GLY A 178 -12.34 6.16 -5.18
N ARG A 179 -12.41 7.31 -5.84
CA ARG A 179 -11.73 7.57 -7.12
C ARG A 179 -10.28 8.04 -6.99
N THR A 180 -9.85 8.46 -5.81
CA THR A 180 -8.55 9.12 -5.59
C THR A 180 -7.36 8.33 -6.11
N PHE A 181 -7.21 7.08 -5.71
CA PHE A 181 -6.07 6.26 -6.14
C PHE A 181 -6.28 5.58 -7.49
N PRO A 182 -7.48 5.05 -7.83
CA PRO A 182 -7.73 4.56 -9.19
C PRO A 182 -7.43 5.60 -10.27
N GLU A 183 -7.87 6.85 -10.11
CA GLU A 183 -7.60 7.93 -11.07
C GLU A 183 -6.11 8.30 -11.12
N LEU A 184 -5.43 8.34 -9.95
CA LEU A 184 -3.98 8.59 -9.91
C LEU A 184 -3.22 7.49 -10.66
N PHE A 185 -3.55 6.23 -10.45
CA PHE A 185 -2.89 5.11 -11.12
C PHE A 185 -3.16 5.11 -12.62
N ALA A 186 -4.41 5.36 -13.04
CA ALA A 186 -4.75 5.49 -14.45
C ALA A 186 -4.00 6.66 -15.12
N ALA A 187 -3.98 7.84 -14.48
CA ALA A 187 -3.24 9.00 -14.97
C ALA A 187 -1.73 8.80 -15.01
N SER A 188 -1.21 7.84 -14.23
CA SER A 188 0.19 7.42 -14.22
C SER A 188 0.49 6.29 -15.22
N GLY A 189 -0.48 5.92 -16.07
CA GLY A 189 -0.32 4.91 -17.11
C GLY A 189 -0.42 3.45 -16.63
N LEU A 190 -0.91 3.20 -15.41
CA LEU A 190 -1.16 1.85 -14.93
C LEU A 190 -2.47 1.32 -15.52
N VAL A 191 -2.55 0.01 -15.68
CA VAL A 191 -3.69 -0.73 -16.23
C VAL A 191 -4.17 -1.79 -15.23
N ASP A 192 -5.24 -2.53 -15.57
CA ASP A 192 -5.85 -3.58 -14.74
C ASP A 192 -6.14 -3.09 -13.32
N ILE A 193 -6.66 -1.86 -13.23
CA ILE A 193 -6.98 -1.25 -11.94
C ILE A 193 -8.22 -1.91 -11.36
N ASP A 194 -8.06 -2.59 -10.22
CA ASP A 194 -9.16 -3.16 -9.43
C ASP A 194 -9.29 -2.42 -8.10
N GLN A 195 -10.54 -2.15 -7.70
CA GLN A 195 -10.83 -1.55 -6.42
C GLN A 195 -11.92 -2.32 -5.69
N ARG A 196 -11.65 -2.66 -4.43
CA ARG A 196 -12.61 -3.26 -3.51
C ARG A 196 -12.74 -2.38 -2.27
N VAL A 197 -13.99 -2.07 -1.92
CA VAL A 197 -14.29 -1.28 -0.73
C VAL A 197 -14.87 -2.17 0.34
N HIS A 198 -14.30 -2.12 1.54
CA HIS A 198 -14.74 -2.83 2.72
C HIS A 198 -14.94 -1.82 3.85
N ARG A 199 -16.19 -1.44 4.11
CA ARG A 199 -16.58 -0.44 5.12
C ARG A 199 -15.85 0.89 4.91
N PHE A 200 -14.90 1.22 5.77
CA PHE A 200 -14.12 2.46 5.77
C PHE A 200 -12.71 2.30 5.18
N PHE A 201 -12.47 1.20 4.46
CA PHE A 201 -11.21 0.93 3.79
C PHE A 201 -11.42 0.55 2.32
N GLN A 202 -10.46 0.92 1.52
CA GLN A 202 -10.36 0.53 0.11
C GLN A 202 -9.05 -0.20 -0.15
N TYR A 203 -9.14 -1.18 -1.01
CA TYR A 203 -8.05 -2.01 -1.52
C TYR A 203 -7.94 -1.69 -3.00
N VAL A 204 -6.82 -1.17 -3.43
CA VAL A 204 -6.61 -0.79 -4.83
C VAL A 204 -5.37 -1.49 -5.35
N THR A 205 -5.50 -2.14 -6.50
CA THR A 205 -4.40 -2.79 -7.21
C THR A 205 -4.30 -2.27 -8.62
N ALA A 206 -3.10 -2.32 -9.19
CA ALA A 206 -2.88 -1.98 -10.59
C ALA A 206 -1.63 -2.68 -11.13
N THR A 207 -1.48 -2.69 -12.45
CA THR A 207 -0.33 -3.25 -13.15
C THR A 207 0.35 -2.14 -13.94
N ARG A 208 1.67 -2.07 -13.91
CA ARG A 208 2.43 -1.25 -14.86
C ARG A 208 2.57 -2.04 -16.18
N PRO A 209 2.11 -1.53 -17.33
CA PRO A 209 2.20 -2.25 -18.58
C PRO A 209 3.67 -2.49 -18.98
N THR A 210 3.93 -3.60 -19.67
CA THR A 210 5.21 -3.80 -20.37
C THR A 210 5.22 -3.00 -21.66
N ALA A 211 6.39 -2.71 -22.20
CA ALA A 211 6.52 -1.96 -23.47
C ALA A 211 5.69 -2.57 -24.61
N GLY A 212 5.54 -3.90 -24.66
CA GLY A 212 4.74 -4.60 -25.66
C GLY A 212 3.22 -4.49 -25.46
N THR A 213 2.76 -4.23 -24.22
CA THR A 213 1.32 -4.11 -23.92
C THR A 213 0.84 -2.67 -24.14
N ALA A 214 1.69 -1.69 -23.93
CA ALA A 214 1.40 -0.28 -24.17
C ALA A 214 1.07 0.00 -25.64
N ALA A 215 1.78 -0.65 -26.57
CA ALA A 215 1.55 -0.51 -28.02
C ALA A 215 0.18 -1.07 -28.49
N ARG A 216 -0.33 -2.11 -27.84
CA ARG A 216 -1.63 -2.71 -28.21
C ARG A 216 -2.86 -1.96 -27.67
N GLY A 217 -2.67 -1.13 -26.64
CA GLY A 217 -3.74 -0.30 -26.05
C GLY A 217 -4.06 0.94 -26.88
N ALA A 218 -3.08 1.46 -27.63
CA ALA A 218 -3.23 2.63 -28.48
C ALA A 218 -3.98 2.34 -29.81
N ASP A 219 -4.10 1.06 -30.19
CA ASP A 219 -4.64 0.63 -31.50
C ASP A 219 -6.08 0.07 -31.42
N ARG A 220 -6.80 0.30 -30.32
CA ARG A 220 -8.21 -0.02 -30.24
C ARG A 220 -9.05 1.15 -30.80
N PRO A 221 -9.62 1.01 -32.03
CA PRO A 221 -10.51 2.04 -32.54
C PRO A 221 -11.74 2.15 -31.63
N ALA A 222 -12.13 3.38 -31.33
CA ALA A 222 -13.36 3.68 -30.64
C ALA A 222 -14.51 2.95 -31.35
N ALA A 223 -15.24 2.10 -30.64
CA ALA A 223 -16.41 1.43 -31.16
C ALA A 223 -17.42 2.51 -31.61
N SER A 224 -17.54 2.68 -32.91
CA SER A 224 -18.52 3.55 -33.52
C SER A 224 -19.90 3.01 -33.18
N GLY A 225 -20.60 3.70 -32.28
CA GLY A 225 -22.01 3.51 -32.08
C GLY A 225 -22.77 3.76 -33.38
N ARG A 226 -23.24 2.70 -34.01
CA ARG A 226 -24.32 2.81 -35.01
C ARG A 226 -25.62 2.63 -34.26
N GLY A 227 -26.37 3.74 -34.17
CA GLY A 227 -27.77 3.68 -33.86
C GLY A 227 -28.56 3.02 -35.00
N VAL A 228 -29.55 2.28 -34.65
CA VAL A 228 -30.86 2.18 -35.32
C VAL A 228 -31.91 2.12 -34.24
#